data_19d0215b8d11e1797c1c7ab34de76eb6
#
_entry.id   19d0215b8d11e1797c1c7ab34de76eb6
#
_cell.length_a   1.000
_cell.length_b   1.000
_cell.length_c   1.000
_cell.angle_alpha   90.00
_cell.angle_beta   90.00
_cell.angle_gamma   90.00
#
_symmetry.space_group_name_H-M   'P 1'
#
loop_
_entity.id
_entity.type
_entity.pdbx_description
1 polymer ?
#
loop_
_entity_poly.entity_id
_entity_poly.type
_entity_poly.pdbx_seq_one_letter_code
_entity_poly.pdbx_strand_id
1 'polypeptide(L)'
;MVLELPPEFIKWSFEERRELIKRMIEGKATKEDFLVGFLRHTPAIISHGPAGLNASIKGIGFVVKEDYLSETINAFKEFLKRKSTMQEAAELLLKYVYTEDYINRIDFNLFSTIELARKHTWTNFQANNDATILFYMPPETTYEVRCKVTIHTEGPYWEYVNLVHDVFHVGPYTTLQRDWKETPVYIFKIMEIYDNNPKLMGKLIYKREK
;
A
#
# COMPACT_ATOMS: atom_id res chain seq x y z
N MET A 1 21.65 8.15 -0.61
CA MET A 1 20.47 8.66 0.10
C MET A 1 20.20 7.71 1.25
N VAL A 2 20.12 8.22 2.48
CA VAL A 2 19.83 7.37 3.66
C VAL A 2 18.32 7.17 3.69
N LEU A 3 17.86 5.93 3.84
CA LEU A 3 16.45 5.63 4.09
C LEU A 3 16.06 6.26 5.42
N GLU A 4 15.01 7.08 5.44
CA GLU A 4 14.53 7.74 6.66
C GLU A 4 13.83 6.77 7.61
N LEU A 5 13.20 5.71 7.06
CA LEU A 5 12.50 4.69 7.86
C LEU A 5 13.44 3.60 8.36
N PRO A 6 13.08 2.91 9.47
CA PRO A 6 13.87 1.82 10.02
C PRO A 6 14.07 0.69 9.00
N PRO A 7 15.32 0.20 8.83
CA PRO A 7 15.63 -0.83 7.84
C PRO A 7 14.81 -2.12 8.03
N GLU A 8 14.57 -2.53 9.29
CA GLU A 8 13.79 -3.72 9.62
C GLU A 8 12.33 -3.59 9.16
N PHE A 9 11.76 -2.39 9.29
CA PHE A 9 10.40 -2.12 8.82
C PHE A 9 10.32 -2.14 7.28
N ILE A 10 11.31 -1.56 6.60
CA ILE A 10 11.38 -1.60 5.13
C ILE A 10 11.58 -3.04 4.64
N LYS A 11 12.49 -3.79 5.26
CA LYS A 11 12.70 -5.19 4.94
C LYS A 11 11.39 -5.97 5.02
N TRP A 12 10.70 -5.87 6.16
CA TRP A 12 9.46 -6.59 6.40
C TRP A 12 8.32 -6.13 5.47
N SER A 13 8.09 -4.83 5.31
CA SER A 13 6.91 -4.31 4.60
C SER A 13 7.08 -4.30 3.08
N PHE A 14 8.31 -4.13 2.58
CA PHE A 14 8.60 -3.95 1.16
C PHE A 14 9.43 -5.08 0.56
N GLU A 15 10.65 -5.35 1.10
CA GLU A 15 11.58 -6.29 0.46
C GLU A 15 11.05 -7.72 0.47
N GLU A 16 10.50 -8.19 1.58
CA GLU A 16 9.90 -9.52 1.65
C GLU A 16 8.66 -9.66 0.75
N ARG A 17 7.91 -8.58 0.55
CA ARG A 17 6.81 -8.56 -0.42
C ARG A 17 7.32 -8.62 -1.85
N ARG A 18 8.39 -7.91 -2.15
CA ARG A 18 9.07 -7.98 -3.44
C ARG A 18 9.56 -9.40 -3.74
N GLU A 19 10.19 -10.07 -2.79
CA GLU A 19 10.63 -11.45 -2.95
C GLU A 19 9.46 -12.43 -3.15
N LEU A 20 8.32 -12.18 -2.50
CA LEU A 20 7.11 -12.95 -2.77
C LEU A 20 6.64 -12.79 -4.23
N ILE A 21 6.59 -11.56 -4.75
CA ILE A 21 6.20 -11.31 -6.15
C ILE A 21 7.16 -12.02 -7.11
N LYS A 22 8.47 -12.02 -6.85
CA LYS A 22 9.44 -12.78 -7.64
C LYS A 22 9.12 -14.28 -7.64
N ARG A 23 8.88 -14.87 -6.45
CA ARG A 23 8.51 -16.30 -6.36
C ARG A 23 7.20 -16.61 -7.08
N MET A 24 6.24 -15.68 -7.09
CA MET A 24 5.00 -15.84 -7.87
C MET A 24 5.27 -15.91 -9.37
N ILE A 25 6.11 -15.01 -9.89
CA ILE A 25 6.51 -15.00 -11.31
C ILE A 25 7.24 -16.29 -11.70
N GLU A 26 8.10 -16.80 -10.81
CA GLU A 26 8.86 -18.04 -11.02
C GLU A 26 8.02 -19.32 -10.82
N GLY A 27 6.75 -19.21 -10.43
CA GLY A 27 5.90 -20.36 -10.10
C GLY A 27 6.32 -21.12 -8.84
N LYS A 28 7.10 -20.49 -7.96
CA LYS A 28 7.63 -21.06 -6.72
C LYS A 28 6.86 -20.67 -5.46
N ALA A 29 5.87 -19.77 -5.60
CA ALA A 29 5.07 -19.31 -4.44
C ALA A 29 4.17 -20.43 -3.93
N THR A 30 4.17 -20.64 -2.62
CA THR A 30 3.33 -21.62 -1.92
C THR A 30 1.99 -21.00 -1.49
N LYS A 31 1.04 -21.84 -1.02
CA LYS A 31 -0.21 -21.33 -0.42
C LYS A 31 0.06 -20.49 0.83
N GLU A 32 1.07 -20.84 1.61
CA GLU A 32 1.50 -20.10 2.79
C GLU A 32 2.06 -18.73 2.42
N ASP A 33 2.86 -18.63 1.36
CA ASP A 33 3.36 -17.37 0.82
C ASP A 33 2.22 -16.41 0.45
N PHE A 34 1.15 -16.92 -0.16
CA PHE A 34 -0.02 -16.10 -0.48
C PHE A 34 -0.74 -15.59 0.77
N LEU A 35 -0.91 -16.44 1.79
CA LEU A 35 -1.53 -16.05 3.05
C LEU A 35 -0.71 -14.97 3.77
N VAL A 36 0.59 -15.19 3.90
CA VAL A 36 1.52 -14.23 4.51
C VAL A 36 1.54 -12.91 3.73
N GLY A 37 1.59 -12.97 2.40
CA GLY A 37 1.52 -11.79 1.53
C GLY A 37 0.22 -11.01 1.70
N PHE A 38 -0.90 -11.72 1.81
CA PHE A 38 -2.21 -11.10 2.05
C PHE A 38 -2.26 -10.39 3.41
N LEU A 39 -1.85 -11.04 4.50
CA LEU A 39 -1.83 -10.46 5.84
C LEU A 39 -0.94 -9.21 5.92
N ARG A 40 0.23 -9.24 5.27
CA ARG A 40 1.14 -8.10 5.20
C ARG A 40 0.56 -6.93 4.40
N HIS A 41 -0.27 -7.22 3.42
CA HIS A 41 -0.85 -6.23 2.52
C HIS A 41 -2.14 -5.60 3.05
N THR A 42 -2.84 -6.25 3.95
CA THR A 42 -4.20 -5.86 4.38
C THR A 42 -4.28 -5.54 5.88
N PRO A 43 -3.62 -4.46 6.34
CA PRO A 43 -3.70 -4.02 7.72
C PRO A 43 -5.07 -3.46 8.08
N ALA A 44 -5.33 -3.31 9.38
CA ALA A 44 -6.43 -2.52 9.89
C ALA A 44 -6.08 -1.03 9.84
N ILE A 45 -6.95 -0.23 9.24
CA ILE A 45 -6.88 1.23 9.27
C ILE A 45 -7.89 1.74 10.29
N ILE A 46 -7.38 2.41 11.31
CA ILE A 46 -8.17 2.99 12.39
C ILE A 46 -8.35 4.48 12.10
N SER A 47 -9.59 4.94 12.20
CA SER A 47 -9.99 6.33 12.02
C SER A 47 -10.95 6.77 13.12
N HIS A 48 -11.00 8.06 13.42
CA HIS A 48 -11.89 8.67 14.38
C HIS A 48 -12.46 9.97 13.81
N GLY A 49 -13.75 10.18 14.03
CA GLY A 49 -14.44 11.38 13.52
C GLY A 49 -15.95 11.29 13.73
N PRO A 50 -16.76 11.92 12.87
CA PRO A 50 -18.22 11.96 13.01
C PRO A 50 -18.89 10.58 13.02
N ALA A 51 -18.29 9.57 12.40
CA ALA A 51 -18.80 8.19 12.42
C ALA A 51 -18.33 7.39 13.65
N GLY A 52 -17.68 8.04 14.63
CA GLY A 52 -17.11 7.40 15.80
C GLY A 52 -15.73 6.79 15.54
N LEU A 53 -15.23 6.03 16.53
CA LEU A 53 -14.02 5.21 16.36
C LEU A 53 -14.35 4.03 15.44
N ASN A 54 -13.57 3.89 14.37
CA ASN A 54 -13.82 2.88 13.35
C ASN A 54 -12.51 2.20 12.92
N ALA A 55 -12.61 0.91 12.60
CA ALA A 55 -11.53 0.15 11.96
C ALA A 55 -12.02 -0.50 10.66
N SER A 56 -11.18 -0.49 9.64
CA SER A 56 -11.46 -1.15 8.35
C SER A 56 -10.21 -1.82 7.80
N ILE A 57 -10.37 -3.00 7.22
CA ILE A 57 -9.27 -3.68 6.51
C ILE A 57 -9.17 -3.12 5.10
N LYS A 58 -7.98 -2.68 4.71
CA LYS A 58 -7.72 -2.15 3.35
C LYS A 58 -6.37 -2.65 2.84
N GLY A 59 -6.31 -2.91 1.53
CA GLY A 59 -5.03 -3.17 0.86
C GLY A 59 -4.16 -1.91 0.84
N ILE A 60 -2.94 -2.00 1.37
CA ILE A 60 -1.97 -0.90 1.39
C ILE A 60 -0.92 -1.09 0.30
N GLY A 61 -0.70 -0.04 -0.49
CA GLY A 61 0.35 0.05 -1.50
C GLY A 61 1.41 1.10 -1.17
N PHE A 62 2.56 0.95 -1.81
CA PHE A 62 3.62 1.97 -1.81
C PHE A 62 3.40 2.98 -2.92
N VAL A 63 3.97 4.16 -2.77
CA VAL A 63 3.89 5.25 -3.75
C VAL A 63 5.27 5.46 -4.36
N VAL A 64 5.34 5.58 -5.68
CA VAL A 64 6.59 6.00 -6.35
C VAL A 64 6.79 7.50 -6.15
N LYS A 65 8.06 7.95 -6.13
CA LYS A 65 8.40 9.38 -6.04
C LYS A 65 7.83 10.15 -7.23
N GLU A 66 7.61 11.43 -7.06
CA GLU A 66 7.00 12.31 -8.07
C GLU A 66 7.67 12.23 -9.43
N ASP A 67 9.00 12.15 -9.48
CA ASP A 67 9.78 12.03 -10.71
C ASP A 67 9.45 10.77 -11.53
N TYR A 68 8.90 9.74 -10.89
CA TYR A 68 8.54 8.46 -11.52
C TYR A 68 7.03 8.25 -11.71
N LEU A 69 6.18 9.16 -11.19
CA LEU A 69 4.71 9.00 -11.28
C LEU A 69 4.24 8.97 -12.73
N SER A 70 4.65 9.95 -13.55
CA SER A 70 4.19 10.05 -14.94
C SER A 70 4.59 8.84 -15.77
N GLU A 71 5.83 8.38 -15.65
CA GLU A 71 6.32 7.18 -16.33
C GLU A 71 5.52 5.94 -15.93
N THR A 72 5.31 5.75 -14.63
CA THR A 72 4.60 4.59 -14.08
C THR A 72 3.13 4.59 -14.49
N ILE A 73 2.46 5.74 -14.40
CA ILE A 73 1.07 5.93 -14.84
C ILE A 73 0.92 5.55 -16.32
N ASN A 74 1.80 6.07 -17.18
CA ASN A 74 1.74 5.78 -18.62
C ASN A 74 1.96 4.30 -18.91
N ALA A 75 2.94 3.66 -18.28
CA ALA A 75 3.20 2.23 -18.44
C ALA A 75 1.99 1.37 -18.02
N PHE A 76 1.34 1.71 -16.92
CA PHE A 76 0.19 0.98 -16.41
C PHE A 76 -1.06 1.19 -17.27
N LYS A 77 -1.29 2.41 -17.77
CA LYS A 77 -2.34 2.69 -18.75
C LYS A 77 -2.19 1.86 -20.03
N GLU A 78 -0.99 1.84 -20.60
CA GLU A 78 -0.73 1.05 -21.80
C GLU A 78 -0.94 -0.45 -21.56
N PHE A 79 -0.49 -0.95 -20.42
CA PHE A 79 -0.69 -2.34 -20.03
C PHE A 79 -2.17 -2.73 -19.95
N LEU A 80 -2.99 -1.90 -19.32
CA LEU A 80 -4.43 -2.17 -19.12
C LEU A 80 -5.29 -2.04 -20.39
N LYS A 81 -4.74 -1.48 -21.48
CA LYS A 81 -5.44 -1.43 -22.78
C LYS A 81 -5.54 -2.78 -23.48
N ARG A 82 -4.73 -3.75 -23.08
CA ARG A 82 -4.68 -5.08 -23.69
C ARG A 82 -5.10 -6.16 -22.71
N LYS A 83 -5.52 -7.29 -23.25
CA LYS A 83 -5.71 -8.51 -22.44
C LYS A 83 -4.36 -8.99 -21.95
N SER A 84 -4.22 -9.15 -20.64
CA SER A 84 -2.95 -9.48 -19.96
C SER A 84 -3.16 -10.56 -18.92
N THR A 85 -2.08 -11.24 -18.57
CA THR A 85 -2.06 -12.32 -17.56
C THR A 85 -1.67 -11.77 -16.19
N MET A 86 -1.97 -12.54 -15.13
CA MET A 86 -1.50 -12.24 -13.77
C MET A 86 0.04 -12.18 -13.70
N GLN A 87 0.73 -13.03 -14.45
CA GLN A 87 2.19 -13.03 -14.49
C GLN A 87 2.73 -11.74 -15.08
N GLU A 88 2.20 -11.31 -16.24
CA GLU A 88 2.61 -10.03 -16.86
C GLU A 88 2.31 -8.83 -15.94
N ALA A 89 1.19 -8.87 -15.20
CA ALA A 89 0.86 -7.85 -14.21
C ALA A 89 1.87 -7.83 -13.04
N ALA A 90 2.26 -9.00 -12.54
CA ALA A 90 3.28 -9.12 -11.50
C ALA A 90 4.66 -8.63 -11.99
N GLU A 91 5.06 -8.96 -13.21
CA GLU A 91 6.29 -8.46 -13.84
C GLU A 91 6.28 -6.93 -13.97
N LEU A 92 5.13 -6.36 -14.36
CA LEU A 92 4.97 -4.90 -14.45
C LEU A 92 5.10 -4.23 -13.08
N LEU A 93 4.45 -4.80 -12.05
CA LEU A 93 4.55 -4.31 -10.67
C LEU A 93 6.00 -4.42 -10.15
N LEU A 94 6.70 -5.52 -10.46
CA LEU A 94 8.10 -5.72 -10.10
C LEU A 94 9.00 -4.68 -10.77
N LYS A 95 8.72 -4.34 -12.02
CA LYS A 95 9.51 -3.35 -12.78
C LYS A 95 9.34 -1.93 -12.26
N TYR A 96 8.13 -1.50 -11.93
CA TYR A 96 7.82 -0.09 -11.68
C TYR A 96 7.61 0.25 -10.20
N VAL A 97 7.15 -0.68 -9.39
CA VAL A 97 6.88 -0.46 -7.96
C VAL A 97 7.86 -1.25 -7.10
N TYR A 98 7.94 -2.57 -7.26
CA TYR A 98 8.80 -3.43 -6.45
C TYR A 98 10.18 -3.66 -7.09
N THR A 99 10.75 -2.62 -7.68
CA THR A 99 12.01 -2.64 -8.44
C THR A 99 13.23 -2.90 -7.56
N GLU A 100 14.35 -3.33 -8.19
CA GLU A 100 15.67 -3.43 -7.53
C GLU A 100 16.14 -2.06 -7.04
N ASP A 101 15.86 -1.01 -7.82
CA ASP A 101 16.24 0.38 -7.51
C ASP A 101 15.20 1.09 -6.63
N TYR A 102 14.55 0.35 -5.71
CA TYR A 102 13.47 0.86 -4.89
C TYR A 102 13.87 2.05 -4.00
N ILE A 103 15.11 2.10 -3.53
CA ILE A 103 15.63 3.20 -2.69
C ILE A 103 15.50 4.55 -3.42
N ASN A 104 15.82 4.57 -4.70
CA ASN A 104 15.72 5.79 -5.51
C ASN A 104 14.28 6.05 -5.97
N ARG A 105 13.48 5.02 -6.16
CA ARG A 105 12.21 5.08 -6.86
C ARG A 105 10.98 5.20 -5.94
N ILE A 106 11.01 4.61 -4.75
CA ILE A 106 9.87 4.58 -3.84
C ILE A 106 9.95 5.71 -2.82
N ASP A 107 8.84 6.39 -2.59
CA ASP A 107 8.65 7.27 -1.44
C ASP A 107 8.15 6.45 -0.24
N PHE A 108 9.10 6.01 0.57
CA PHE A 108 8.80 5.23 1.77
C PHE A 108 8.06 6.02 2.86
N ASN A 109 7.94 7.34 2.71
CA ASN A 109 7.17 8.16 3.62
C ASN A 109 5.67 8.06 3.41
N LEU A 110 5.24 7.43 2.33
CA LEU A 110 3.85 7.38 1.89
C LEU A 110 3.36 5.95 1.74
N PHE A 111 2.15 5.71 2.29
CA PHE A 111 1.32 4.58 1.89
C PHE A 111 0.09 5.07 1.13
N SER A 112 -0.53 4.17 0.39
CA SER A 112 -1.73 4.48 -0.36
C SER A 112 -2.76 3.36 -0.33
N THR A 113 -4.03 3.71 -0.50
CA THR A 113 -5.13 2.77 -0.71
C THR A 113 -6.28 3.43 -1.44
N ILE A 114 -7.16 2.64 -2.04
CA ILE A 114 -8.42 3.13 -2.60
C ILE A 114 -9.56 3.07 -1.59
N GLU A 115 -10.58 3.91 -1.78
CA GLU A 115 -11.81 3.89 -0.98
C GLU A 115 -12.99 3.42 -1.84
N LEU A 116 -13.44 2.18 -1.60
CA LEU A 116 -14.51 1.56 -2.38
C LEU A 116 -15.91 1.81 -1.83
N ALA A 117 -16.04 1.90 -0.49
CA ALA A 117 -17.35 1.81 0.17
C ALA A 117 -17.94 3.15 0.59
N ARG A 118 -17.09 4.18 0.76
CA ARG A 118 -17.45 5.52 1.25
C ARG A 118 -18.35 5.49 2.51
N LYS A 119 -17.98 4.62 3.48
CA LYS A 119 -18.70 4.45 4.76
C LYS A 119 -17.97 5.19 5.90
N HIS A 120 -17.88 4.56 7.08
CA HIS A 120 -17.38 5.19 8.30
C HIS A 120 -15.97 5.79 8.17
N THR A 121 -15.02 5.06 7.56
CA THR A 121 -13.65 5.57 7.31
C THR A 121 -13.67 6.82 6.45
N TRP A 122 -14.49 6.84 5.39
CA TRP A 122 -14.67 7.99 4.51
C TRP A 122 -15.22 9.19 5.28
N THR A 123 -16.31 8.98 6.03
CA THR A 123 -16.93 10.03 6.84
C THR A 123 -15.94 10.62 7.87
N ASN A 124 -15.16 9.76 8.51
CA ASN A 124 -14.18 10.22 9.50
C ASN A 124 -13.06 11.05 8.84
N PHE A 125 -12.49 10.60 7.71
CA PHE A 125 -11.38 11.30 7.05
C PHE A 125 -11.79 12.61 6.37
N GLN A 126 -13.09 12.85 6.14
CA GLN A 126 -13.56 14.18 5.73
C GLN A 126 -13.41 15.23 6.85
N ALA A 127 -13.41 14.81 8.12
CA ALA A 127 -13.38 15.70 9.28
C ALA A 127 -12.08 15.65 10.07
N ASN A 128 -11.38 14.51 10.05
CA ASN A 128 -10.15 14.30 10.80
C ASN A 128 -9.16 13.46 9.98
N ASN A 129 -8.00 14.01 9.77
CA ASN A 129 -6.96 13.38 8.95
C ASN A 129 -5.96 12.50 9.72
N ASP A 130 -6.22 12.22 10.99
CA ASP A 130 -5.41 11.28 11.78
C ASP A 130 -5.83 9.84 11.48
N ALA A 131 -4.84 8.99 11.23
CA ALA A 131 -5.03 7.56 11.04
C ALA A 131 -3.97 6.76 11.77
N THR A 132 -4.35 5.58 12.24
CA THR A 132 -3.41 4.54 12.64
C THR A 132 -3.58 3.33 11.72
N ILE A 133 -2.48 2.86 11.15
CA ILE A 133 -2.42 1.62 10.38
C ILE A 133 -1.80 0.57 11.27
N LEU A 134 -2.56 -0.47 11.59
CA LEU A 134 -2.12 -1.58 12.43
C LEU A 134 -1.86 -2.80 11.56
N PHE A 135 -0.60 -3.16 11.42
CA PHE A 135 -0.17 -4.39 10.79
C PHE A 135 -0.07 -5.50 11.85
N TYR A 136 -0.56 -6.68 11.50
CA TYR A 136 -0.41 -7.87 12.31
C TYR A 136 -0.19 -9.09 11.43
N MET A 137 0.91 -9.79 11.66
CA MET A 137 1.22 -11.06 11.03
C MET A 137 1.60 -12.07 12.13
N PRO A 138 0.77 -13.09 12.34
CA PRO A 138 1.06 -14.13 13.33
C PRO A 138 2.42 -14.79 13.11
N PRO A 139 3.09 -15.27 14.19
CA PRO A 139 2.62 -15.17 15.56
C PRO A 139 3.00 -13.87 16.27
N GLU A 140 3.97 -13.10 15.78
CA GLU A 140 4.62 -12.08 16.61
C GLU A 140 4.74 -10.71 15.95
N THR A 141 4.72 -10.61 14.61
CA THR A 141 4.99 -9.33 13.93
C THR A 141 3.82 -8.38 14.03
N THR A 142 4.03 -7.25 14.68
CA THR A 142 3.03 -6.19 14.82
C THR A 142 3.69 -4.82 14.74
N TYR A 143 3.20 -3.99 13.81
CA TYR A 143 3.61 -2.58 13.70
C TYR A 143 2.39 -1.67 13.78
N GLU A 144 2.52 -0.60 14.58
CA GLU A 144 1.59 0.52 14.59
C GLU A 144 2.22 1.68 13.85
N VAL A 145 1.55 2.16 12.78
CA VAL A 145 2.03 3.29 11.98
C VAL A 145 1.01 4.41 12.06
N ARG A 146 1.38 5.51 12.69
CA ARG A 146 0.55 6.72 12.79
C ARG A 146 0.79 7.62 11.60
N CYS A 147 -0.28 8.07 10.98
CA CYS A 147 -0.26 8.80 9.71
C CYS A 147 -1.13 10.04 9.74
N LYS A 148 -0.79 10.99 8.84
CA LYS A 148 -1.72 12.01 8.35
C LYS A 148 -2.23 11.60 6.97
N VAL A 149 -3.55 11.73 6.76
CA VAL A 149 -4.23 11.30 5.54
C VAL A 149 -4.56 12.50 4.67
N THR A 150 -4.34 12.36 3.36
CA THR A 150 -4.93 13.22 2.34
C THR A 150 -5.85 12.41 1.42
N ILE A 151 -6.94 13.03 1.00
CA ILE A 151 -7.93 12.42 0.12
C ILE A 151 -7.74 13.00 -1.29
N HIS A 152 -7.63 12.12 -2.29
CA HIS A 152 -7.49 12.51 -3.67
C HIS A 152 -8.65 11.91 -4.49
N THR A 153 -9.34 12.77 -5.26
CA THR A 153 -10.42 12.40 -6.19
C THR A 153 -10.03 12.65 -7.64
N GLU A 154 -8.86 13.25 -7.85
CA GLU A 154 -8.23 13.56 -9.14
C GLU A 154 -6.72 13.75 -8.98
N GLY A 155 -6.01 13.90 -10.09
CA GLY A 155 -4.58 14.18 -10.10
C GLY A 155 -3.70 12.92 -10.08
N PRO A 156 -2.35 13.10 -10.11
CA PRO A 156 -1.41 12.01 -10.34
C PRO A 156 -1.46 10.89 -9.29
N TYR A 157 -1.60 11.22 -8.01
CA TYR A 157 -1.70 10.21 -6.95
C TYR A 157 -2.98 9.39 -7.06
N TRP A 158 -4.11 10.06 -7.35
CA TRP A 158 -5.39 9.38 -7.57
C TRP A 158 -5.29 8.41 -8.75
N GLU A 159 -4.72 8.85 -9.85
CA GLU A 159 -4.55 8.03 -11.04
C GLU A 159 -3.61 6.86 -10.81
N TYR A 160 -2.44 7.11 -10.23
CA TYR A 160 -1.45 6.09 -9.90
C TYR A 160 -2.04 4.97 -9.03
N VAL A 161 -2.68 5.31 -7.92
CA VAL A 161 -3.17 4.31 -6.96
C VAL A 161 -4.32 3.48 -7.55
N ASN A 162 -5.21 4.10 -8.34
CA ASN A 162 -6.25 3.36 -9.05
C ASN A 162 -5.66 2.40 -10.09
N LEU A 163 -4.64 2.81 -10.84
CA LEU A 163 -3.94 1.96 -11.81
C LEU A 163 -3.21 0.80 -11.13
N VAL A 164 -2.47 1.06 -10.05
CA VAL A 164 -1.80 0.00 -9.26
C VAL A 164 -2.80 -1.03 -8.80
N HIS A 165 -3.96 -0.60 -8.27
CA HIS A 165 -5.02 -1.50 -7.85
C HIS A 165 -5.52 -2.36 -9.01
N ASP A 166 -5.81 -1.76 -10.17
CA ASP A 166 -6.36 -2.48 -11.32
C ASP A 166 -5.34 -3.46 -11.92
N VAL A 167 -4.05 -3.07 -11.99
CA VAL A 167 -2.96 -3.97 -12.40
C VAL A 167 -2.82 -5.14 -11.42
N PHE A 168 -2.87 -4.87 -10.11
CA PHE A 168 -2.78 -5.91 -9.08
C PHE A 168 -3.91 -6.95 -9.18
N HIS A 169 -5.08 -6.54 -9.66
CA HIS A 169 -6.27 -7.39 -9.80
C HIS A 169 -6.47 -7.95 -11.21
N VAL A 170 -5.50 -7.83 -12.13
CA VAL A 170 -5.57 -8.50 -13.44
C VAL A 170 -5.62 -10.01 -13.25
N GLY A 171 -6.63 -10.66 -13.83
CA GLY A 171 -6.78 -12.11 -13.74
C GLY A 171 -8.07 -12.61 -14.36
N PRO A 172 -8.29 -13.95 -14.40
CA PRO A 172 -9.43 -14.56 -15.09
C PRO A 172 -10.79 -14.20 -14.47
N TYR A 173 -10.79 -13.71 -13.24
CA TYR A 173 -12.01 -13.30 -12.51
C TYR A 173 -12.23 -11.79 -12.48
N THR A 174 -11.37 -11.01 -13.12
CA THR A 174 -11.47 -9.54 -13.12
C THR A 174 -12.43 -9.09 -14.20
N THR A 175 -13.71 -9.13 -13.89
CA THR A 175 -14.78 -8.59 -14.76
C THR A 175 -15.26 -7.21 -14.32
N LEU A 176 -14.74 -6.69 -13.21
CA LEU A 176 -15.19 -5.43 -12.63
C LEU A 176 -14.46 -4.25 -13.28
N GLN A 177 -15.07 -3.65 -14.31
CA GLN A 177 -14.77 -2.29 -14.65
C GLN A 177 -15.25 -1.38 -13.51
N ARG A 178 -14.31 -0.88 -12.70
CA ARG A 178 -14.63 0.12 -11.69
C ARG A 178 -14.86 1.48 -12.34
N ASP A 179 -15.82 2.22 -11.83
CA ASP A 179 -15.88 3.66 -12.12
C ASP A 179 -14.90 4.38 -11.16
N TRP A 180 -13.76 4.83 -11.71
CA TRP A 180 -12.77 5.56 -10.93
C TRP A 180 -13.30 6.89 -10.39
N LYS A 181 -14.26 7.54 -11.04
CA LYS A 181 -14.89 8.77 -10.56
C LYS A 181 -15.50 8.58 -9.17
N GLU A 182 -15.96 7.36 -8.90
CA GLU A 182 -16.52 6.96 -7.62
C GLU A 182 -15.49 6.35 -6.66
N THR A 183 -14.20 6.35 -7.01
CA THR A 183 -13.14 5.71 -6.23
C THR A 183 -12.07 6.71 -5.79
N PRO A 184 -12.28 7.40 -4.66
CA PRO A 184 -11.25 8.23 -4.05
C PRO A 184 -10.04 7.41 -3.60
N VAL A 185 -8.93 8.08 -3.40
CA VAL A 185 -7.68 7.51 -2.93
C VAL A 185 -7.26 8.20 -1.63
N TYR A 186 -6.75 7.42 -0.69
CA TYR A 186 -6.07 7.92 0.49
C TYR A 186 -4.56 7.81 0.31
N ILE A 187 -3.86 8.89 0.59
CA ILE A 187 -2.41 8.91 0.78
C ILE A 187 -2.14 9.13 2.26
N PHE A 188 -1.40 8.21 2.86
CA PHE A 188 -1.04 8.23 4.28
C PHE A 188 0.42 8.67 4.41
N LYS A 189 0.64 9.88 4.93
CA LYS A 189 1.98 10.35 5.28
C LYS A 189 2.36 9.80 6.63
N ILE A 190 3.41 8.98 6.68
CA ILE A 190 3.91 8.36 7.91
C ILE A 190 4.50 9.43 8.83
N MET A 191 4.04 9.44 10.07
CA MET A 191 4.49 10.35 11.13
C MET A 191 5.28 9.63 12.22
N GLU A 192 4.80 8.46 12.67
CA GLU A 192 5.45 7.67 13.71
C GLU A 192 5.29 6.18 13.40
N ILE A 193 6.28 5.38 13.76
CA ILE A 193 6.21 3.91 13.70
C ILE A 193 6.59 3.36 15.08
N TYR A 194 5.74 2.49 15.60
CA TYR A 194 5.98 1.72 16.81
C TYR A 194 6.14 0.24 16.47
N ASP A 195 7.15 -0.38 17.03
CA ASP A 195 7.35 -1.82 16.97
C ASP A 195 6.70 -2.47 18.21
N ASN A 196 5.59 -3.16 17.97
CA ASN A 196 4.81 -3.83 19.00
C ASN A 196 5.17 -5.32 19.13
N ASN A 197 6.24 -5.77 18.46
CA ASN A 197 6.74 -7.13 18.61
C ASN A 197 7.11 -7.43 20.07
N PRO A 198 7.04 -8.70 20.54
CA PRO A 198 7.22 -9.04 21.95
C PRO A 198 8.54 -8.55 22.57
N LYS A 199 9.60 -8.39 21.78
CA LYS A 199 10.91 -7.89 22.25
C LYS A 199 10.95 -6.38 22.46
N LEU A 200 10.13 -5.61 21.75
CA LEU A 200 10.15 -4.14 21.75
C LEU A 200 8.91 -3.50 22.38
N MET A 201 7.79 -4.23 22.47
CA MET A 201 6.60 -3.91 23.28
C MET A 201 6.11 -2.46 23.13
N GLY A 202 5.95 -1.99 21.89
CA GLY A 202 5.48 -0.63 21.62
C GLY A 202 6.58 0.43 21.57
N LYS A 203 7.82 0.03 21.33
CA LYS A 203 8.93 0.98 21.20
C LYS A 203 8.73 1.86 19.96
N LEU A 204 8.79 3.19 20.15
CA LEU A 204 8.89 4.14 19.05
C LEU A 204 10.21 3.93 18.30
N ILE A 205 10.15 3.54 17.03
CA ILE A 205 11.32 3.27 16.18
C ILE A 205 11.51 4.30 15.07
N TYR A 206 10.49 5.10 14.78
CA TYR A 206 10.58 6.22 13.84
C TYR A 206 9.65 7.35 14.27
N LYS A 207 10.12 8.57 14.14
CA LYS A 207 9.34 9.78 14.29
C LYS A 207 9.81 10.81 13.27
N ARG A 208 8.86 11.32 12.47
CA ARG A 208 9.12 12.41 11.54
C ARG A 208 9.35 13.70 12.31
N GLU A 209 10.43 14.40 12.02
CA GLU A 209 10.62 15.77 12.47
C GLU A 209 9.59 16.71 11.81
N LYS A 210 9.17 17.72 12.55
CA LYS A 210 8.14 18.67 12.09
C LYS A 210 8.66 19.63 11.04
#